data_a42e4bbb7ebbf9b814bfaeb4bcc386da
#
_entry.id   a42e4bbb7ebbf9b814bfaeb4bcc386da
#
_cell.length_a   1.000
_cell.length_b   1.000
_cell.length_c   1.000
_cell.angle_alpha   90.00
_cell.angle_beta   90.00
_cell.angle_gamma   90.00
#
_symmetry.space_group_name_H-M   'P 1'
#
loop_
_entity.id
_entity.type
_entity.pdbx_description
1 polymer ?
#
loop_
_entity_poly.entity_id
_entity_poly.type
_entity_poly.pdbx_seq_one_letter_code
_entity_poly.pdbx_strand_id
1 'polypeptide(L)'
;MSQNGPASQNGPARVVVGAAIVRDGRLLAQRRATPAELAGRWELPGGRVERGESEAAALRRECREELGALITVLDRIGGDVELPGSSGSVLRIYAATVSNGSPEPRAVEHAGLRWVSGAELPQLNWLDADRILLPELARLLR
;
A
#
# COMPACT_ATOMS: atom_id res chain seq x y z
N MET A 1 -25.28 3.84 21.16
CA MET A 1 -24.82 4.09 21.26
C MET A 1 -24.30 4.29 21.12
N SER A 2 -24.08 4.27 20.82
CA SER A 2 -23.39 4.40 20.72
C SER A 2 -23.09 4.51 20.46
N GLN A 3 -22.96 4.36 20.07
CA GLN A 3 -22.52 4.55 19.84
C GLN A 3 -22.16 4.78 19.43
N ASN A 4 -22.32 4.79 18.98
CA ASN A 4 -21.83 5.29 18.56
C ASN A 4 -21.35 5.76 18.44
N GLY A 5 -21.98 5.13 18.14
CA GLY A 5 -21.22 6.00 18.67
C GLY A 5 -20.25 6.14 17.75
N PRO A 6 -19.78 6.74 17.88
CA PRO A 6 -18.90 7.11 16.82
C PRO A 6 -18.11 5.94 16.32
N ALA A 7 -17.74 5.99 15.03
CA ALA A 7 -16.97 4.94 14.39
C ALA A 7 -15.71 4.60 15.16
N SER A 8 -15.11 5.57 15.83
CA SER A 8 -13.89 5.34 16.61
C SER A 8 -14.07 4.29 17.69
N GLN A 9 -15.29 4.06 18.13
CA GLN A 9 -15.58 3.02 19.09
C GLN A 9 -15.49 1.63 18.48
N ASN A 10 -15.60 1.55 17.16
CA ASN A 10 -15.68 0.31 16.41
C ASN A 10 -14.51 0.10 15.47
N GLY A 11 -13.55 1.01 15.46
CA GLY A 11 -12.38 0.90 14.60
C GLY A 11 -11.91 2.25 14.09
N PRO A 12 -11.01 2.21 13.12
CA PRO A 12 -10.43 3.45 12.57
C PRO A 12 -11.46 4.24 11.77
N ALA A 13 -11.27 5.56 11.72
CA ALA A 13 -12.14 6.46 10.97
C ALA A 13 -12.05 6.17 9.48
N ARG A 14 -10.87 5.76 9.00
CA ARG A 14 -10.65 5.46 7.59
C ARG A 14 -9.52 4.45 7.46
N VAL A 15 -9.69 3.54 6.51
CA VAL A 15 -8.66 2.55 6.22
C VAL A 15 -8.08 2.83 4.84
N VAL A 16 -6.75 2.91 4.78
CA VAL A 16 -5.99 2.94 3.55
C VAL A 16 -5.28 1.59 3.45
N VAL A 17 -5.33 0.97 2.28
CA VAL A 17 -4.68 -0.33 2.06
C VAL A 17 -3.52 -0.16 1.10
N GLY A 18 -2.46 -0.95 1.34
CA GLY A 18 -1.30 -0.98 0.46
C GLY A 18 -0.93 -2.40 0.11
N ALA A 19 -0.39 -2.58 -1.09
CA ALA A 19 0.00 -3.88 -1.59
C ALA A 19 1.50 -4.04 -1.57
N ALA A 20 1.99 -5.04 -0.82
CA ALA A 20 3.39 -5.45 -0.89
C ALA A 20 3.48 -6.52 -1.97
N ILE A 21 3.62 -6.07 -3.21
CA ILE A 21 3.65 -6.94 -4.38
C ILE A 21 5.07 -7.49 -4.55
N VAL A 22 5.21 -8.80 -4.45
CA VAL A 22 6.52 -9.45 -4.53
C VAL A 22 6.60 -10.29 -5.79
N ARG A 23 7.73 -10.18 -6.50
CA ARG A 23 8.06 -11.00 -7.66
C ARG A 23 9.57 -11.18 -7.69
N ASP A 24 10.02 -12.41 -7.78
CA ASP A 24 11.45 -12.76 -7.87
C ASP A 24 12.26 -12.15 -6.73
N GLY A 25 11.70 -12.17 -5.52
CA GLY A 25 12.37 -11.68 -4.33
C GLY A 25 12.47 -10.17 -4.23
N ARG A 26 11.70 -9.44 -5.05
CA ARG A 26 11.71 -7.97 -5.04
C ARG A 26 10.32 -7.43 -4.84
N LEU A 27 10.28 -6.24 -4.26
CA LEU A 27 9.05 -5.52 -3.90
C LEU A 27 8.80 -4.39 -4.89
N LEU A 28 7.56 -4.25 -5.33
CA LEU A 28 7.20 -3.15 -6.23
C LEU A 28 6.94 -1.88 -5.43
N ALA A 29 7.69 -0.84 -5.73
CA ALA A 29 7.54 0.49 -5.14
C ALA A 29 7.17 1.47 -6.24
N GLN A 30 6.36 2.48 -5.90
CA GLN A 30 6.01 3.51 -6.86
C GLN A 30 6.37 4.88 -6.30
N ARG A 31 6.81 5.77 -7.21
CA ARG A 31 7.29 7.10 -6.86
C ARG A 31 6.21 8.12 -7.15
N ARG A 32 5.93 8.96 -6.18
CA ARG A 32 4.89 9.97 -6.29
C ARG A 32 5.33 11.11 -7.21
N ALA A 33 4.37 11.59 -8.01
CA ALA A 33 4.55 12.77 -8.85
C ALA A 33 4.01 14.02 -8.15
N THR A 34 2.95 13.86 -7.33
CA THR A 34 2.24 14.97 -6.69
C THR A 34 1.80 14.57 -5.28
N PRO A 35 1.47 15.52 -4.43
CA PRO A 35 1.72 16.95 -4.54
C PRO A 35 3.23 17.25 -4.47
N ALA A 36 3.60 18.51 -4.74
CA ALA A 36 5.02 18.88 -4.80
C ALA A 36 5.79 18.49 -3.56
N GLU A 37 5.18 18.61 -2.37
CA GLU A 37 5.84 18.30 -1.10
C GLU A 37 6.19 16.82 -0.98
N LEU A 38 5.48 15.94 -1.67
CA LEU A 38 5.68 14.50 -1.60
C LEU A 38 6.32 13.94 -2.88
N ALA A 39 6.52 14.79 -3.90
CA ALA A 39 7.07 14.34 -5.17
C ALA A 39 8.45 13.73 -4.97
N GLY A 40 8.69 12.61 -5.65
CA GLY A 40 9.95 11.88 -5.55
C GLY A 40 10.01 10.90 -4.39
N ARG A 41 9.04 10.90 -3.50
CA ARG A 41 8.98 9.92 -2.42
C ARG A 41 8.31 8.65 -2.89
N TRP A 42 8.64 7.55 -2.23
CA TRP A 42 8.20 6.22 -2.62
C TRP A 42 7.14 5.68 -1.67
N GLU A 43 6.26 4.86 -2.19
CA GLU A 43 5.20 4.22 -1.42
C GLU A 43 4.82 2.90 -2.06
N LEU A 44 4.06 2.09 -1.32
CA LEU A 44 3.42 0.91 -1.89
C LEU A 44 2.17 1.33 -2.65
N PRO A 45 1.81 0.59 -3.72
CA PRO A 45 0.53 0.84 -4.40
C PRO A 45 -0.64 0.61 -3.47
N GLY A 46 -1.69 1.42 -3.61
CA GLY A 46 -2.89 1.27 -2.80
C GLY A 46 -3.68 2.54 -2.70
N GLY A 47 -4.60 2.58 -1.77
CA GLY A 47 -5.46 3.74 -1.57
C GLY A 47 -6.56 3.47 -0.56
N ARG A 48 -7.56 4.34 -0.56
CA ARG A 48 -8.64 4.28 0.43
C ARG A 48 -9.63 3.18 0.13
N VAL A 49 -10.10 2.53 1.20
CA VAL A 49 -11.23 1.61 1.11
C VAL A 49 -12.50 2.46 1.02
N GLU A 50 -13.31 2.21 0.01
CA GLU A 50 -14.55 2.93 -0.20
C GLU A 50 -15.71 2.19 0.44
N ARG A 51 -16.80 2.91 0.66
CA ARG A 51 -17.99 2.33 1.28
C ARG A 51 -18.45 1.11 0.50
N GLY A 52 -18.67 0.02 1.23
CA GLY A 52 -19.15 -1.21 0.62
C GLY A 52 -18.07 -2.11 0.05
N GLU A 53 -16.82 -1.66 0.05
CA GLU A 53 -15.71 -2.49 -0.41
C GLU A 53 -15.07 -3.26 0.74
N SER A 54 -14.64 -4.49 0.47
CA SER A 54 -13.69 -5.15 1.34
C SER A 54 -12.31 -4.53 1.12
N GLU A 55 -11.39 -4.75 2.06
CA GLU A 55 -10.03 -4.25 1.92
C GLU A 55 -9.34 -4.88 0.70
N ALA A 56 -9.56 -6.17 0.48
CA ALA A 56 -8.98 -6.84 -0.70
C ALA A 56 -9.54 -6.28 -2.01
N ALA A 57 -10.84 -5.99 -2.06
CA ALA A 57 -11.45 -5.43 -3.27
C ALA A 57 -10.92 -4.03 -3.54
N ALA A 58 -10.77 -3.21 -2.48
CA ALA A 58 -10.20 -1.87 -2.62
C ALA A 58 -8.78 -1.95 -3.17
N LEU A 59 -7.99 -2.89 -2.65
CA LEU A 59 -6.60 -3.03 -3.07
C LEU A 59 -6.51 -3.45 -4.53
N ARG A 60 -7.36 -4.39 -4.96
CA ARG A 60 -7.38 -4.79 -6.37
C ARG A 60 -7.79 -3.64 -7.27
N ARG A 61 -8.77 -2.84 -6.86
CA ARG A 61 -9.22 -1.67 -7.63
C ARG A 61 -8.11 -0.64 -7.74
N GLU A 62 -7.47 -0.29 -6.62
CA GLU A 62 -6.40 0.71 -6.62
C GLU A 62 -5.22 0.27 -7.49
N CYS A 63 -4.83 -0.99 -7.40
CA CYS A 63 -3.72 -1.48 -8.21
C CYS A 63 -4.05 -1.49 -9.69
N ARG A 64 -5.31 -1.79 -10.04
CA ARG A 64 -5.73 -1.69 -11.44
C ARG A 64 -5.64 -0.25 -11.93
N GLU A 65 -6.08 0.70 -11.11
CA GLU A 65 -6.05 2.12 -11.47
C GLU A 65 -4.63 2.66 -11.57
N GLU A 66 -3.77 2.31 -10.60
CA GLU A 66 -2.44 2.90 -10.51
C GLU A 66 -1.40 2.19 -11.35
N LEU A 67 -1.56 0.88 -11.54
CA LEU A 67 -0.55 0.04 -12.20
C LEU A 67 -1.02 -0.57 -13.50
N GLY A 68 -2.32 -0.54 -13.78
CA GLY A 68 -2.88 -1.28 -14.91
C GLY A 68 -2.73 -2.77 -14.75
N ALA A 69 -2.58 -3.28 -13.55
CA ALA A 69 -2.28 -4.69 -13.30
C ALA A 69 -3.35 -5.34 -12.44
N LEU A 70 -3.48 -6.65 -12.58
CA LEU A 70 -4.34 -7.48 -11.74
C LEU A 70 -3.47 -8.17 -10.71
N ILE A 71 -3.88 -8.09 -9.43
CA ILE A 71 -3.12 -8.69 -8.35
C ILE A 71 -3.93 -9.73 -7.62
N THR A 72 -3.23 -10.68 -7.01
CA THR A 72 -3.79 -11.65 -6.08
C THR A 72 -3.38 -11.20 -4.67
N VAL A 73 -4.39 -10.90 -3.83
CA VAL A 73 -4.15 -10.43 -2.48
C VAL A 73 -3.96 -11.63 -1.57
N LEU A 74 -2.89 -11.60 -0.77
CA LEU A 74 -2.53 -12.66 0.16
C LEU A 74 -2.71 -12.16 1.60
N ASP A 75 -1.85 -12.64 2.52
CA ASP A 75 -1.99 -12.36 3.94
C ASP A 75 -1.65 -10.92 4.28
N ARG A 76 -2.25 -10.46 5.34
CA ARG A 76 -1.94 -9.16 5.91
C ARG A 76 -0.54 -9.18 6.54
N ILE A 77 0.17 -8.07 6.45
CA ILE A 77 1.52 -7.92 6.96
C ILE A 77 1.55 -6.87 8.05
N GLY A 78 2.08 -7.25 9.23
CA GLY A 78 2.23 -6.33 10.34
C GLY A 78 0.90 -5.86 10.90
N GLY A 79 0.94 -4.82 11.70
CA GLY A 79 -0.25 -4.24 12.31
C GLY A 79 -0.68 -2.96 11.61
N ASP A 80 -1.68 -2.30 12.19
CA ASP A 80 -2.14 -1.01 11.69
C ASP A 80 -1.06 0.04 11.91
N VAL A 81 -0.87 0.90 10.92
CA VAL A 81 0.03 2.05 11.02
C VAL A 81 -0.81 3.31 10.96
N GLU A 82 -0.73 4.14 12.00
CA GLU A 82 -1.47 5.39 12.03
C GLU A 82 -0.95 6.34 10.96
N LEU A 83 -1.88 7.00 10.27
CA LEU A 83 -1.52 7.95 9.23
C LEU A 83 -1.36 9.34 9.82
N PRO A 84 -0.22 10.01 9.57
CA PRO A 84 0.02 11.35 10.10
C PRO A 84 -1.04 12.33 9.61
N GLY A 85 -1.50 13.19 10.49
CA GLY A 85 -2.45 14.23 10.15
C GLY A 85 -3.87 13.76 9.91
N SER A 86 -4.15 12.47 10.06
CA SER A 86 -5.48 11.90 9.85
C SER A 86 -5.92 11.19 11.10
N SER A 87 -6.67 11.87 11.93
CA SER A 87 -7.12 11.31 13.20
C SER A 87 -7.87 10.00 12.98
N GLY A 88 -7.36 8.93 13.57
CA GLY A 88 -8.00 7.62 13.52
C GLY A 88 -7.86 6.85 12.22
N SER A 89 -7.20 7.41 11.22
CA SER A 89 -6.99 6.71 9.96
C SER A 89 -5.75 5.82 10.04
N VAL A 90 -5.80 4.65 9.40
CA VAL A 90 -4.71 3.68 9.46
C VAL A 90 -4.38 3.14 8.08
N LEU A 91 -3.12 2.72 7.94
CA LEU A 91 -2.61 2.01 6.77
C LEU A 91 -2.51 0.53 7.12
N ARG A 92 -3.08 -0.32 6.27
CA ARG A 92 -3.01 -1.78 6.39
C ARG A 92 -2.38 -2.35 5.14
N ILE A 93 -1.34 -3.16 5.32
CA ILE A 93 -0.57 -3.70 4.21
C ILE A 93 -0.88 -5.19 4.03
N TYR A 94 -1.01 -5.60 2.78
CA TYR A 94 -1.22 -6.99 2.40
C TYR A 94 -0.14 -7.45 1.45
N ALA A 95 0.37 -8.65 1.63
CA ALA A 95 1.21 -9.29 0.64
C ALA A 95 0.37 -9.55 -0.62
N ALA A 96 1.00 -9.48 -1.77
CA ALA A 96 0.29 -9.69 -3.03
C ALA A 96 1.27 -10.16 -4.09
N THR A 97 0.70 -10.74 -5.16
CA THR A 97 1.47 -11.12 -6.34
C THR A 97 0.74 -10.56 -7.57
N VAL A 98 1.48 -10.41 -8.66
CA VAL A 98 0.87 -10.10 -9.95
C VAL A 98 0.17 -11.37 -10.43
N SER A 99 -1.12 -11.28 -10.72
CA SER A 99 -1.91 -12.44 -11.11
C SER A 99 -1.48 -12.96 -12.47
N ASN A 100 -1.63 -14.27 -12.68
CA ASN A 100 -1.39 -14.87 -13.99
C ASN A 100 -2.30 -14.21 -15.02
N GLY A 101 -1.71 -13.85 -16.16
CA GLY A 101 -2.45 -13.20 -17.22
C GLY A 101 -2.63 -11.72 -17.05
N SER A 102 -2.12 -11.13 -15.96
CA SER A 102 -2.17 -9.68 -15.78
C SER A 102 -1.26 -8.98 -16.78
N PRO A 103 -1.68 -7.80 -17.26
CA PRO A 103 -0.71 -6.92 -17.92
C PRO A 103 0.46 -6.61 -16.97
N GLU A 104 1.61 -6.31 -17.55
CA GLU A 104 2.78 -5.93 -16.73
C GLU A 104 2.47 -4.61 -16.02
N PRO A 105 2.76 -4.50 -14.72
CA PRO A 105 2.55 -3.25 -13.99
C PRO A 105 3.30 -2.09 -14.62
N ARG A 106 2.65 -0.95 -14.70
CA ARG A 106 3.25 0.27 -15.25
C ARG A 106 2.81 1.46 -14.42
N ALA A 107 3.55 2.56 -14.51
CA ALA A 107 3.21 3.79 -13.80
C ALA A 107 2.13 4.52 -14.61
N VAL A 108 0.87 4.40 -14.17
CA VAL A 108 -0.24 5.09 -14.82
C VAL A 108 -0.35 6.53 -14.34
N GLU A 109 -0.30 6.72 -13.00
CA GLU A 109 -0.45 8.05 -12.39
C GLU A 109 0.82 8.50 -11.67
N HIS A 110 1.67 7.55 -11.27
CA HIS A 110 2.87 7.85 -10.51
C HIS A 110 4.03 8.19 -11.46
N ALA A 111 5.08 8.81 -10.88
CA ALA A 111 6.23 9.24 -11.65
C ALA A 111 7.12 8.08 -12.10
N GLY A 112 7.02 6.93 -11.44
CA GLY A 112 7.80 5.77 -11.83
C GLY A 112 7.53 4.58 -10.94
N LEU A 113 8.03 3.42 -11.39
CA LEU A 113 7.99 2.17 -10.63
C LEU A 113 9.40 1.63 -10.50
N ARG A 114 9.61 0.83 -9.44
CA ARG A 114 10.88 0.14 -9.26
C ARG A 114 10.64 -1.13 -8.47
N TRP A 115 11.25 -2.22 -8.94
CA TRP A 115 11.31 -3.48 -8.18
C TRP A 115 12.56 -3.42 -7.33
N VAL A 116 12.40 -3.46 -6.00
CA VAL A 116 13.52 -3.25 -5.07
C VAL A 116 13.79 -4.51 -4.28
N SER A 117 15.08 -4.80 -4.09
CA SER A 117 15.53 -5.91 -3.25
C SER A 117 15.46 -5.52 -1.78
N GLY A 118 15.60 -6.53 -0.90
CA GLY A 118 15.64 -6.26 0.53
C GLY A 118 16.75 -5.30 0.93
N ALA A 119 17.93 -5.42 0.28
CA ALA A 119 19.05 -4.52 0.56
C ALA A 119 18.77 -3.09 0.12
N GLU A 120 17.95 -2.91 -0.91
CA GLU A 120 17.63 -1.58 -1.44
C GLU A 120 16.52 -0.89 -0.66
N LEU A 121 15.71 -1.63 0.10
CA LEU A 121 14.57 -1.06 0.81
C LEU A 121 14.93 0.18 1.62
N PRO A 122 15.95 0.16 2.49
CA PRO A 122 16.24 1.33 3.32
C PRO A 122 16.84 2.49 2.54
N GLN A 123 17.22 2.29 1.29
CA GLN A 123 17.84 3.33 0.48
C GLN A 123 16.82 4.25 -0.18
N LEU A 124 15.57 3.82 -0.29
CA LEU A 124 14.54 4.65 -0.90
C LEU A 124 13.99 5.65 0.09
N ASN A 125 13.59 6.81 -0.42
CA ASN A 125 12.97 7.86 0.39
C ASN A 125 11.47 7.59 0.51
N TRP A 126 11.10 6.66 1.38
CA TRP A 126 9.72 6.24 1.57
C TRP A 126 8.88 7.32 2.25
N LEU A 127 7.57 7.31 1.98
CA LEU A 127 6.63 8.04 2.82
C LEU A 127 6.71 7.49 4.24
N ASP A 128 6.43 8.36 5.22
CA ASP A 128 6.65 8.03 6.63
C ASP A 128 5.88 6.78 7.08
N ALA A 129 4.63 6.64 6.67
CA ALA A 129 3.82 5.49 7.07
C ALA A 129 4.38 4.18 6.51
N ASP A 130 4.80 4.18 5.24
CA ASP A 130 5.36 2.99 4.61
C ASP A 130 6.68 2.59 5.28
N ARG A 131 7.46 3.59 5.67
CA ARG A 131 8.78 3.36 6.31
C ARG A 131 8.65 2.54 7.59
N ILE A 132 7.57 2.73 8.33
CA ILE A 132 7.38 2.02 9.60
C ILE A 132 7.35 0.51 9.42
N LEU A 133 6.85 0.04 8.28
CA LEU A 133 6.73 -1.41 8.02
C LEU A 133 7.92 -2.01 7.27
N LEU A 134 9.00 -1.25 7.07
CA LEU A 134 10.17 -1.79 6.36
C LEU A 134 10.72 -3.08 6.96
N PRO A 135 10.79 -3.27 8.29
CA PRO A 135 11.26 -4.55 8.81
C PRO A 135 10.41 -5.74 8.37
N GLU A 136 9.08 -5.58 8.38
CA GLU A 136 8.17 -6.63 7.94
C GLU A 136 8.31 -6.87 6.44
N LEU A 137 8.45 -5.81 5.66
CA LEU A 137 8.64 -5.93 4.22
C LEU A 137 9.95 -6.63 3.88
N ALA A 138 11.02 -6.35 4.65
CA ALA A 138 12.30 -7.00 4.44
C ALA A 138 12.19 -8.51 4.67
N ARG A 139 11.43 -8.92 5.70
CA ARG A 139 11.22 -10.35 5.96
C ARG A 139 10.51 -11.04 4.81
N LEU A 140 9.61 -10.33 4.16
CA LEU A 140 8.86 -10.87 3.03
C LEU A 140 9.76 -11.19 1.84
N LEU A 141 10.89 -10.50 1.72
CA LEU A 141 11.80 -10.63 0.58
C LEU A 141 12.92 -11.63 0.78
N ARG A 142 12.96 -12.32 1.92
CA ARG A 142 13.97 -13.31 2.20
C ARG A 142 13.71 -14.64 1.52
#